data_4f5dc294a86c947be7beea62d8da5852
#
_entry.id   4f5dc294a86c947be7beea62d8da5852
#
_cell.length_a   1.000
_cell.length_b   1.000
_cell.length_c   1.000
_cell.angle_alpha   90.00
_cell.angle_beta   90.00
_cell.angle_gamma   90.00
#
_symmetry.space_group_name_H-M   'P 1'
#
loop_
_entity.id
_entity.type
_entity.pdbx_description
1 polymer ?
#
loop_
_entity_poly.entity_id
_entity_poly.type
_entity_poly.pdbx_seq_one_letter_code
_entity_poly.pdbx_strand_id
1 'polypeptide(L)' 'MEGELQKRFGLNLRAYRVEKKLSQEKFAELIGVHRTYMGGVERGERNLTLKSAERIAARIDLDPLELLRPPPAPPAK' A
#
# COMPACT_ATOMS: atom_id res chain seq x y z
N MET A 1 -17.89 5.43 -6.96
CA MET A 1 -16.55 4.91 -7.20
C MET A 1 -15.48 5.66 -6.44
N GLU A 2 -15.88 6.60 -5.60
CA GLU A 2 -14.93 7.31 -4.77
C GLU A 2 -14.12 6.34 -3.92
N GLY A 3 -12.81 6.56 -3.89
CA GLY A 3 -11.94 5.75 -3.06
C GLY A 3 -11.51 4.43 -3.64
N GLU A 4 -11.94 4.13 -4.86
CA GLU A 4 -11.59 2.86 -5.47
C GLU A 4 -10.08 2.71 -5.66
N LEU A 5 -9.43 3.77 -6.13
CA LEU A 5 -7.99 3.71 -6.37
C LEU A 5 -7.20 3.63 -5.07
N GLN A 6 -7.65 4.34 -4.04
CA GLN A 6 -6.92 4.25 -2.77
C GLN A 6 -7.10 2.89 -2.11
N LYS A 7 -8.25 2.23 -2.34
CA LYS A 7 -8.44 0.86 -1.86
C LYS A 7 -7.52 -0.09 -2.59
N ARG A 8 -7.41 0.06 -3.92
CA ARG A 8 -6.49 -0.77 -4.70
C ARG A 8 -5.06 -0.58 -4.25
N PHE A 9 -4.68 0.68 -4.04
CA PHE A 9 -3.34 0.99 -3.57
C PHE A 9 -3.06 0.29 -2.25
N GLY A 10 -3.99 0.39 -1.31
CA GLY A 10 -3.82 -0.22 0.00
C GLY A 10 -3.74 -1.74 -0.06
N LEU A 11 -4.62 -2.36 -0.85
CA LEU A 11 -4.62 -3.81 -0.97
C LEU A 11 -3.33 -4.32 -1.62
N ASN A 12 -2.87 -3.65 -2.67
CA ASN A 12 -1.64 -4.05 -3.33
C ASN A 12 -0.43 -3.84 -2.43
N LEU A 13 -0.44 -2.76 -1.68
CA LEU A 13 0.65 -2.47 -0.76
C LEU A 13 0.69 -3.54 0.34
N ARG A 14 -0.48 -3.91 0.86
CA ARG A 14 -0.55 -4.95 1.88
C ARG A 14 -0.07 -6.29 1.32
N ALA A 15 -0.48 -6.61 0.10
CA ALA A 15 -0.05 -7.86 -0.53
C ALA A 15 1.48 -7.91 -0.66
N TYR A 16 2.08 -6.80 -1.06
CA TYR A 16 3.53 -6.72 -1.14
C TYR A 16 4.16 -6.95 0.23
N ARG A 17 3.62 -6.29 1.25
CA ARG A 17 4.15 -6.42 2.60
C ARG A 17 4.10 -7.87 3.09
N VAL A 18 2.94 -8.49 2.91
CA VAL A 18 2.73 -9.86 3.37
C VAL A 18 3.66 -10.82 2.63
N GLU A 19 3.82 -10.62 1.33
CA GLU A 19 4.71 -11.44 0.54
C GLU A 19 6.15 -11.35 1.03
N LYS A 20 6.55 -10.15 1.46
CA LYS A 20 7.90 -9.94 1.97
C LYS A 20 8.02 -10.34 3.45
N LYS A 21 6.95 -10.81 4.05
CA LYS A 21 6.92 -11.27 5.45
C LYS A 21 7.30 -10.17 6.43
N LEU A 22 6.84 -8.96 6.15
CA LEU A 22 7.12 -7.80 6.98
C LEU A 22 5.91 -7.45 7.82
N SER A 23 6.16 -7.06 9.08
CA SER A 23 5.10 -6.51 9.91
C SER A 23 4.75 -5.11 9.41
N GLN A 24 3.58 -4.60 9.81
CA GLN A 24 3.23 -3.23 9.48
C GLN A 24 4.25 -2.24 10.03
N GLU A 25 4.75 -2.50 11.22
CA GLU A 25 5.73 -1.62 11.85
C GLU A 25 7.04 -1.57 11.05
N LYS A 26 7.54 -2.73 10.67
CA LYS A 26 8.77 -2.79 9.89
C LYS A 26 8.60 -2.14 8.53
N PHE A 27 7.45 -2.38 7.91
CA PHE A 27 7.18 -1.82 6.59
C PHE A 27 7.04 -0.31 6.67
N ALA A 28 6.39 0.19 7.72
CA ALA A 28 6.27 1.63 7.93
C ALA A 28 7.65 2.28 8.06
N GLU A 29 8.56 1.63 8.79
CA GLU A 29 9.93 2.11 8.91
C GLU A 29 10.61 2.16 7.53
N LEU A 30 10.44 1.10 6.77
CA LEU A 30 11.06 1.01 5.45
C LEU A 30 10.58 2.13 4.54
N ILE A 31 9.30 2.43 4.59
CA ILE A 31 8.70 3.46 3.74
C ILE A 31 8.93 4.87 4.32
N GLY A 32 9.19 4.96 5.62
CA GLY A 32 9.43 6.24 6.25
C GLY A 32 8.15 6.93 6.70
N VAL A 33 7.14 6.15 7.08
CA VAL A 33 5.88 6.70 7.57
C VAL A 33 5.55 6.10 8.93
N HIS A 34 4.60 6.72 9.61
CA HIS A 34 4.15 6.23 10.90
C HIS A 34 3.31 4.96 10.72
N ARG A 35 3.41 4.04 11.67
CA ARG A 35 2.66 2.79 11.61
C ARG A 35 1.15 3.00 11.49
N THR A 36 0.62 3.96 12.23
CA THR A 36 -0.81 4.26 12.18
C THR A 36 -1.23 4.69 10.78
N TYR A 37 -0.40 5.52 10.13
CA TYR A 37 -0.67 5.95 8.77
C TYR A 37 -0.63 4.76 7.83
N MET A 38 0.36 3.89 8.00
CA MET A 38 0.50 2.70 7.16
C MET A 38 -0.75 1.82 7.24
N GLY A 39 -1.24 1.60 8.45
CA GLY A 39 -2.44 0.79 8.63
C GLY A 39 -3.64 1.40 7.91
N GLY A 40 -3.78 2.73 8.01
CA GLY A 40 -4.87 3.42 7.32
C GLY A 40 -4.77 3.32 5.82
N VAL A 41 -3.54 3.41 5.28
CA VAL A 41 -3.32 3.28 3.85
C VAL A 41 -3.72 1.88 3.38
N GLU A 42 -3.31 0.85 4.12
CA GLU A 42 -3.63 -0.53 3.74
C GLU A 42 -5.13 -0.81 3.77
N ARG A 43 -5.86 -0.14 4.66
CA ARG A 43 -7.31 -0.31 4.74
C ARG A 43 -8.07 0.57 3.75
N GLY A 44 -7.35 1.40 3.00
CA GLY A 44 -7.98 2.29 2.03
C GLY A 44 -8.68 3.47 2.68
N GLU A 45 -8.28 3.82 3.88
CA GLU A 45 -8.93 4.89 4.66
C GLU A 45 -8.24 6.24 4.57
N ARG A 46 -7.03 6.27 3.99
CA ARG A 46 -6.28 7.52 3.89
C ARG A 46 -6.37 8.08 2.49
N ASN A 47 -6.59 9.39 2.41
CA ASN A 47 -6.53 10.08 1.13
C ASN A 47 -5.07 10.19 0.70
N LEU A 48 -4.75 9.56 -0.41
CA LEU A 48 -3.40 9.60 -0.93
C LEU A 48 -3.32 10.62 -2.05
N THR A 49 -2.33 11.51 -1.95
CA THR A 49 -2.02 12.35 -3.09
C THR A 49 -1.15 11.55 -4.05
N LEU A 50 -1.11 11.98 -5.31
CA LEU A 50 -0.22 11.34 -6.27
C LEU A 50 1.23 11.40 -5.79
N LYS A 51 1.58 12.50 -5.17
CA LYS A 51 2.93 12.69 -4.65
C LYS A 51 3.23 11.66 -3.55
N SER A 52 2.29 11.44 -2.65
CA SER A 52 2.46 10.44 -1.59
C SER A 52 2.58 9.04 -2.16
N ALA A 53 1.74 8.72 -3.15
CA ALA A 53 1.79 7.42 -3.79
C ALA A 53 3.14 7.18 -4.46
N GLU A 54 3.66 8.19 -5.14
CA GLU A 54 4.96 8.10 -5.79
C GLU A 54 6.07 7.89 -4.76
N ARG A 55 5.99 8.60 -3.64
CA ARG A 55 6.99 8.48 -2.59
C ARG A 55 7.02 7.08 -1.99
N ILE A 56 5.83 6.55 -1.70
CA ILE A 56 5.74 5.21 -1.13
C ILE A 56 6.29 4.18 -2.11
N ALA A 57 5.87 4.26 -3.36
CA ALA A 57 6.32 3.31 -4.38
C ALA A 57 7.83 3.37 -4.58
N ALA A 58 8.40 4.57 -4.54
CA ALA A 58 9.84 4.73 -4.72
C ALA A 58 10.62 4.02 -3.62
N ARG A 59 10.08 4.00 -2.40
CA ARG A 59 10.78 3.37 -1.29
C ARG A 59 10.86 1.85 -1.43
N ILE A 60 9.97 1.27 -2.21
CA ILE A 60 9.99 -0.18 -2.43
C ILE A 60 10.32 -0.51 -3.88
N ASP A 61 10.84 0.48 -4.60
CA ASP A 61 11.33 0.32 -5.96
C ASP A 61 10.29 -0.22 -6.92
N LEU A 62 9.07 0.28 -6.79
CA LEU A 62 7.98 -0.07 -7.67
C LEU A 62 7.46 1.16 -8.39
N ASP A 63 6.92 0.94 -9.58
CA ASP A 63 6.16 1.96 -10.29
C ASP A 63 4.84 2.14 -9.53
N PRO A 64 4.45 3.37 -9.18
CA PRO A 64 3.17 3.55 -8.47
C PRO A 64 1.98 2.99 -9.21
N LEU A 65 2.03 2.88 -10.54
CA LEU A 65 0.95 2.28 -11.30
C LEU A 65 0.77 0.80 -10.99
N GLU A 66 1.84 0.13 -10.57
CA GLU A 66 1.74 -1.26 -10.15
C GLU A 66 0.84 -1.40 -8.92
N LEU A 67 0.86 -0.40 -8.05
CA LEU A 67 0.05 -0.43 -6.85
C LEU A 67 -1.39 -0.01 -7.11
N LEU A 68 -1.69 0.47 -8.31
CA LEU A 68 -3.04 0.87 -8.67
C LEU A 68 -3.74 -0.16 -9.56
N ARG A 69 -3.08 -1.27 -9.87
CA ARG A 69 -3.70 -2.34 -10.65
C ARG A 69 -4.80 -3.01 -9.85
N PRO A 70 -5.69 -3.73 -10.52
CA PRO A 70 -6.66 -4.53 -9.77
C PRO A 70 -5.92 -5.39 -8.76
N PRO A 71 -6.41 -5.44 -7.51
CA PRO A 71 -5.67 -6.17 -6.48
C PRO A 71 -5.66 -7.66 -6.78
N PRO A 72 -4.66 -8.38 -6.24
CA PRO A 72 -4.60 -9.83 -6.46
C PRO A 72 -5.82 -10.50 -5.84
N ALA A 73 -6.21 -11.63 -6.42
CA ALA A 73 -7.33 -12.38 -5.89
C ALA A 73 -7.00 -12.82 -4.47
N PRO A 74 -8.00 -12.82 -3.57
CA PRO A 74 -7.73 -13.30 -2.22
C PRO A 74 -7.31 -14.77 -2.28
N PRO A 75 -6.44 -15.19 -1.36
CA PRO A 75 -6.01 -16.58 -1.37
C PRO A 75 -7.18 -17.51 -1.11
N ALA A 76 -7.15 -18.66 -1.74
CA ALA A 76 -8.17 -19.67 -1.53
C ALA A 76 -8.09 -20.15 -0.08
N LYS A 77 -9.25 -20.42 0.48
CA LYS A 77 -9.30 -20.89 1.86
C LYS A 77 -9.21 -22.36 1.94
#